data_6b2495571ade35bc6bdc350b9671292a
#
_entry.id   6b2495571ade35bc6bdc350b9671292a
#
_cell.length_a   1.000
_cell.length_b   1.000
_cell.length_c   1.000
_cell.angle_alpha   90.00
_cell.angle_beta   90.00
_cell.angle_gamma   90.00
#
_symmetry.space_group_name_H-M   'P 1'
#
loop_
_entity.id
_entity.type
_entity.pdbx_description
1 polymer ?
#
loop_
_entity_poly.entity_id
_entity_poly.type
_entity_poly.pdbx_seq_one_letter_code
_entity_poly.pdbx_strand_id
1 'polypeptide(L)'
;VSALIVAGGVVFPPLTASADGHYDGVVVNILTRPGPVIAGRIVDRAEEFKEMTGAEIRVAEAPFAELFQKILTDWATGTNSIDVGVFASGWGIELVGGDLVENLDPYLAKDDKIDLDDIAPYFRDFNQKVSGSTYFITLDGDFQMLYYRTDVLAANGLEPPRTWEEYLDVASKIHGQDMNGDGEADYGSCIFKKRNAQSYFAIQSVAASRVQSMGTSEGIYFHHESMKPKINNEAWDKSFELYKATGEYGPPDELNQDIGDTRGLVVGGRCGLAIDWGDIGPLSIEEGSMIKDKIGAVIMPGSTEVLDPETGELVACDANTCPHAIDGINYAPFAAFGGWTAAINKGSGDKVKQAAYDFLSYMNQAAQSNVDVTMGWTGYNPYRNSQLNDTAAWVDAGFSQEAAENYLGAIKESLNHPNMAPDFRIPGAQQYTGVVLDRELARYLAGEITVEQALENIEEAWEEITDDFGREEQAELYRLSLGITN
;
A
#
# COMPACT_ATOMS: atom_id res chain seq x y z
N VAL A 1 -49.16 -25.13 27.26
CA VAL A 1 -48.49 -23.89 27.65
C VAL A 1 -47.59 -23.52 26.49
N SER A 2 -48.07 -22.63 25.58
CA SER A 2 -47.34 -22.18 24.43
C SER A 2 -46.52 -20.95 24.82
N ALA A 3 -45.19 -21.00 24.63
CA ALA A 3 -44.32 -19.88 24.80
C ALA A 3 -44.25 -19.11 23.49
N LEU A 4 -44.69 -17.85 23.48
CA LEU A 4 -44.49 -16.89 22.41
C LEU A 4 -43.03 -16.41 22.47
N ILE A 5 -42.26 -16.67 21.41
CA ILE A 5 -40.96 -16.02 21.17
C ILE A 5 -41.28 -14.71 20.46
N VAL A 6 -41.08 -13.59 21.15
CA VAL A 6 -41.10 -12.25 20.54
C VAL A 6 -39.71 -12.00 19.94
N ALA A 7 -39.61 -12.10 18.64
CA ALA A 7 -38.46 -11.64 17.89
C ALA A 7 -38.49 -10.09 17.84
N GLY A 8 -37.63 -9.45 18.63
CA GLY A 8 -37.43 -8.02 18.59
C GLY A 8 -36.58 -7.66 17.34
N GLY A 9 -37.24 -7.37 16.22
CA GLY A 9 -36.59 -6.79 15.06
C GLY A 9 -36.18 -5.35 15.37
N VAL A 10 -34.90 -5.05 15.26
CA VAL A 10 -34.39 -3.66 15.22
C VAL A 10 -34.88 -3.06 13.91
N VAL A 11 -35.92 -2.24 14.00
CA VAL A 11 -36.42 -1.46 12.87
C VAL A 11 -35.52 -0.25 12.75
N PHE A 12 -34.58 -0.28 11.80
CA PHE A 12 -33.91 0.92 11.36
C PHE A 12 -34.97 1.84 10.74
N PRO A 13 -35.04 3.12 11.11
CA PRO A 13 -35.91 4.06 10.41
C PRO A 13 -35.46 4.14 8.95
N PRO A 14 -36.36 4.13 7.97
CA PRO A 14 -35.97 4.37 6.59
C PRO A 14 -35.31 5.74 6.52
N LEU A 15 -34.06 5.80 6.05
CA LEU A 15 -33.42 7.03 5.59
C LEU A 15 -34.27 7.53 4.42
N THR A 16 -35.24 8.38 4.71
CA THR A 16 -35.89 9.19 3.67
C THR A 16 -34.93 10.32 3.31
N ALA A 17 -33.83 10.00 2.65
CA ALA A 17 -33.11 10.95 1.84
C ALA A 17 -34.05 11.25 0.66
N SER A 18 -34.65 12.39 0.65
CA SER A 18 -35.24 12.96 -0.55
C SER A 18 -34.13 13.04 -1.57
N ALA A 19 -34.23 12.28 -2.66
CA ALA A 19 -33.32 12.43 -3.79
C ALA A 19 -33.48 13.88 -4.28
N ASP A 20 -32.45 14.70 -4.01
CA ASP A 20 -32.55 16.15 -4.23
C ASP A 20 -32.36 16.49 -5.70
N GLY A 21 -32.09 15.49 -6.57
CA GLY A 21 -31.90 15.68 -8.02
C GLY A 21 -30.82 16.71 -8.36
N HIS A 22 -29.99 17.06 -7.39
CA HIS A 22 -29.02 18.15 -7.46
C HIS A 22 -28.01 17.98 -8.60
N TYR A 23 -27.68 16.72 -8.94
CA TYR A 23 -26.78 16.35 -10.01
C TYR A 23 -27.44 15.60 -11.18
N ASP A 24 -28.74 15.77 -11.37
CA ASP A 24 -29.42 15.15 -12.52
C ASP A 24 -28.72 15.51 -13.84
N GLY A 25 -28.37 14.46 -14.60
CA GLY A 25 -27.68 14.58 -15.88
C GLY A 25 -26.17 14.85 -15.79
N VAL A 26 -25.60 14.91 -14.59
CA VAL A 26 -24.14 14.98 -14.41
C VAL A 26 -23.57 13.57 -14.49
N VAL A 27 -22.51 13.40 -15.28
CA VAL A 27 -21.73 12.16 -15.41
C VAL A 27 -20.33 12.46 -14.93
N VAL A 28 -19.77 11.59 -14.06
CA VAL A 28 -18.39 11.60 -13.61
C VAL A 28 -17.73 10.31 -14.06
N ASN A 29 -16.65 10.40 -14.85
CA ASN A 29 -15.90 9.26 -15.35
C ASN A 29 -14.68 9.02 -14.46
N ILE A 30 -14.59 7.85 -13.84
CA ILE A 30 -13.49 7.43 -12.97
C ILE A 30 -12.66 6.38 -13.68
N LEU A 31 -11.33 6.50 -13.65
CA LEU A 31 -10.39 5.46 -14.09
C LEU A 31 -9.63 4.89 -12.90
N THR A 32 -9.60 3.56 -12.77
CA THR A 32 -8.86 2.83 -11.74
C THR A 32 -8.33 1.48 -12.26
N ARG A 33 -7.71 0.68 -11.37
CA ARG A 33 -7.26 -0.68 -11.71
C ARG A 33 -8.45 -1.65 -11.86
N PRO A 34 -8.28 -2.77 -12.61
CA PRO A 34 -9.32 -3.77 -12.78
C PRO A 34 -9.61 -4.56 -11.51
N GLY A 35 -10.84 -5.06 -11.45
CA GLY A 35 -11.30 -6.05 -10.47
C GLY A 35 -11.94 -5.45 -9.23
N PRO A 36 -12.54 -6.32 -8.39
CA PRO A 36 -13.36 -5.90 -7.27
C PRO A 36 -12.58 -5.17 -6.17
N VAL A 37 -11.27 -5.38 -6.09
CA VAL A 37 -10.41 -4.91 -5.00
C VAL A 37 -10.50 -3.40 -4.77
N ILE A 38 -10.46 -2.58 -5.85
CA ILE A 38 -10.65 -1.13 -5.75
C ILE A 38 -11.94 -0.69 -6.46
N ALA A 39 -12.13 -1.09 -7.73
CA ALA A 39 -13.27 -0.67 -8.52
C ALA A 39 -14.61 -1.12 -7.91
N GLY A 40 -14.68 -2.29 -7.28
CA GLY A 40 -15.93 -2.84 -6.76
C GLY A 40 -16.63 -1.90 -5.78
N ARG A 41 -15.91 -1.38 -4.78
CA ARG A 41 -16.51 -0.45 -3.81
C ARG A 41 -16.87 0.90 -4.41
N ILE A 42 -16.08 1.38 -5.39
CA ILE A 42 -16.44 2.60 -6.13
C ILE A 42 -17.78 2.38 -6.86
N VAL A 43 -17.98 1.23 -7.49
CA VAL A 43 -19.23 0.89 -8.20
C VAL A 43 -20.41 0.80 -7.25
N ASP A 44 -20.26 0.08 -6.11
CA ASP A 44 -21.35 -0.04 -5.12
C ASP A 44 -21.75 1.33 -4.56
N ARG A 45 -20.75 2.14 -4.18
CA ARG A 45 -21.00 3.50 -3.68
C ARG A 45 -21.54 4.45 -4.74
N ALA A 46 -21.23 4.21 -6.03
CA ALA A 46 -21.77 4.96 -7.14
C ALA A 46 -23.30 4.81 -7.27
N GLU A 47 -23.82 3.60 -7.09
CA GLU A 47 -25.26 3.34 -7.12
C GLU A 47 -25.98 4.05 -5.95
N GLU A 48 -25.42 3.95 -4.74
CA GLU A 48 -25.95 4.65 -3.55
C GLU A 48 -25.94 6.18 -3.76
N PHE A 49 -24.85 6.74 -4.28
CA PHE A 49 -24.69 8.16 -4.54
C PHE A 49 -25.65 8.67 -5.62
N LYS A 50 -25.88 7.86 -6.66
CA LYS A 50 -26.84 8.16 -7.71
C LYS A 50 -28.28 8.23 -7.18
N GLU A 51 -28.66 7.29 -6.31
CA GLU A 51 -29.99 7.32 -5.67
C GLU A 51 -30.19 8.57 -4.82
N MET A 52 -29.12 9.05 -4.16
CA MET A 52 -29.17 10.23 -3.31
C MET A 52 -29.16 11.55 -4.09
N THR A 53 -28.43 11.64 -5.20
CA THR A 53 -28.07 12.92 -5.82
C THR A 53 -28.45 13.05 -7.29
N GLY A 54 -28.73 11.94 -7.98
CA GLY A 54 -28.96 11.88 -9.42
C GLY A 54 -27.70 11.89 -10.28
N ALA A 55 -26.48 11.97 -9.71
CA ALA A 55 -25.24 11.88 -10.46
C ALA A 55 -24.98 10.46 -10.97
N GLU A 56 -24.50 10.32 -12.19
CA GLU A 56 -24.04 9.05 -12.73
C GLU A 56 -22.51 8.96 -12.62
N ILE A 57 -22.03 8.00 -11.85
CA ILE A 57 -20.59 7.69 -11.72
C ILE A 57 -20.29 6.50 -12.63
N ARG A 58 -19.38 6.68 -13.58
CA ARG A 58 -18.93 5.61 -14.50
C ARG A 58 -17.51 5.21 -14.18
N VAL A 59 -17.30 3.92 -13.93
CA VAL A 59 -15.98 3.38 -13.61
C VAL A 59 -15.43 2.67 -14.83
N ALA A 60 -14.28 3.10 -15.32
CA ALA A 60 -13.48 2.43 -16.31
C ALA A 60 -12.23 1.84 -15.63
N GLU A 61 -11.70 0.78 -16.21
CA GLU A 61 -10.57 0.05 -15.66
C GLU A 61 -9.40 0.02 -16.64
N ALA A 62 -8.17 0.10 -16.12
CA ALA A 62 -6.94 -0.07 -16.88
C ALA A 62 -5.94 -0.97 -16.13
N PRO A 63 -5.16 -1.81 -16.83
CA PRO A 63 -4.09 -2.58 -16.22
C PRO A 63 -3.19 -1.70 -15.35
N PHE A 64 -2.72 -2.22 -14.21
CA PHE A 64 -1.94 -1.47 -13.22
C PHE A 64 -0.75 -0.72 -13.85
N ALA A 65 0.03 -1.40 -14.69
CA ALA A 65 1.20 -0.82 -15.36
C ALA A 65 0.87 0.29 -16.37
N GLU A 66 -0.39 0.39 -16.83
CA GLU A 66 -0.82 1.39 -17.82
C GLU A 66 -1.63 2.53 -17.19
N LEU A 67 -2.11 2.34 -15.97
CA LEU A 67 -3.09 3.21 -15.31
C LEU A 67 -2.63 4.65 -15.25
N PHE A 68 -1.45 4.88 -14.68
CA PHE A 68 -0.91 6.23 -14.53
C PHE A 68 -0.70 6.93 -15.87
N GLN A 69 -0.09 6.24 -16.84
CA GLN A 69 0.19 6.82 -18.15
C GLN A 69 -1.09 7.19 -18.93
N LYS A 70 -2.17 6.43 -18.73
CA LYS A 70 -3.47 6.76 -19.34
C LYS A 70 -4.07 8.03 -18.73
N ILE A 71 -4.02 8.18 -17.41
CA ILE A 71 -4.49 9.37 -16.70
C ILE A 71 -3.65 10.59 -17.12
N LEU A 72 -2.32 10.48 -17.04
CA LEU A 72 -1.41 11.56 -17.41
C LEU A 72 -1.64 12.02 -18.85
N THR A 73 -1.74 11.08 -19.80
CA THR A 73 -1.96 11.42 -21.21
C THR A 73 -3.30 12.11 -21.43
N ASP A 74 -4.39 11.59 -20.86
CA ASP A 74 -5.73 12.16 -21.00
C ASP A 74 -5.78 13.60 -20.48
N TRP A 75 -5.20 13.84 -19.30
CA TRP A 75 -5.22 15.15 -18.65
C TRP A 75 -4.25 16.14 -19.32
N ALA A 76 -3.02 15.73 -19.63
CA ALA A 76 -2.01 16.61 -20.24
C ALA A 76 -2.36 17.03 -21.68
N THR A 77 -3.06 16.19 -22.43
CA THR A 77 -3.52 16.55 -23.79
C THR A 77 -4.83 17.34 -23.81
N GLY A 78 -5.47 17.53 -22.65
CA GLY A 78 -6.75 18.21 -22.55
C GLY A 78 -7.92 17.41 -23.16
N THR A 79 -7.76 16.10 -23.34
CA THR A 79 -8.85 15.21 -23.77
C THR A 79 -9.96 15.19 -22.73
N ASN A 80 -9.59 15.17 -21.43
CA ASN A 80 -10.48 15.25 -20.28
C ASN A 80 -11.66 14.27 -20.35
N SER A 81 -11.41 13.04 -20.79
CA SER A 81 -12.39 11.96 -20.77
C SER A 81 -12.45 11.27 -19.41
N ILE A 82 -11.44 11.47 -18.59
CA ILE A 82 -11.32 10.97 -17.23
C ILE A 82 -11.45 12.16 -16.27
N ASP A 83 -12.50 12.15 -15.45
CA ASP A 83 -12.75 13.22 -14.46
C ASP A 83 -12.06 12.95 -13.13
N VAL A 84 -11.91 11.65 -12.76
CA VAL A 84 -11.24 11.22 -11.54
C VAL A 84 -10.29 10.08 -11.87
N GLY A 85 -9.05 10.22 -11.41
CA GLY A 85 -8.07 9.13 -11.40
C GLY A 85 -7.95 8.55 -9.99
N VAL A 86 -7.96 7.21 -9.86
CA VAL A 86 -7.69 6.51 -8.59
C VAL A 86 -6.42 5.70 -8.76
N PHE A 87 -5.37 6.08 -8.02
CA PHE A 87 -3.99 5.58 -8.20
C PHE A 87 -3.15 5.72 -6.92
N ALA A 88 -1.87 5.31 -6.98
CA ALA A 88 -0.90 5.50 -5.90
C ALA A 88 -0.58 6.98 -5.68
N SER A 89 -0.64 7.46 -4.44
CA SER A 89 -0.44 8.87 -4.12
C SER A 89 0.91 9.43 -4.63
N GLY A 90 1.97 8.63 -4.61
CA GLY A 90 3.30 9.00 -5.10
C GLY A 90 3.32 9.38 -6.59
N TRP A 91 2.50 8.73 -7.41
CA TRP A 91 2.40 9.04 -8.84
C TRP A 91 1.74 10.39 -9.11
N GLY A 92 0.86 10.83 -8.23
CA GLY A 92 0.11 12.08 -8.39
C GLY A 92 0.95 13.35 -8.30
N ILE A 93 2.18 13.27 -7.78
CA ILE A 93 3.06 14.44 -7.65
C ILE A 93 3.38 15.04 -9.02
N GLU A 94 3.63 14.20 -10.03
CA GLU A 94 3.84 14.65 -11.42
C GLU A 94 2.61 15.34 -12.00
N LEU A 95 1.41 14.83 -11.70
CA LEU A 95 0.16 15.45 -12.15
C LEU A 95 -0.07 16.82 -11.50
N VAL A 96 0.28 16.97 -10.22
CA VAL A 96 0.19 18.26 -9.51
C VAL A 96 1.24 19.25 -10.05
N GLY A 97 2.47 18.81 -10.27
CA GLY A 97 3.52 19.61 -10.91
C GLY A 97 3.14 20.10 -12.31
N GLY A 98 2.43 19.28 -13.08
CA GLY A 98 1.84 19.64 -14.37
C GLY A 98 0.60 20.55 -14.32
N ASP A 99 0.15 20.97 -13.13
CA ASP A 99 -1.08 21.76 -12.92
C ASP A 99 -2.36 21.07 -13.46
N LEU A 100 -2.39 19.72 -13.40
CA LEU A 100 -3.46 18.89 -13.96
C LEU A 100 -4.52 18.47 -12.93
N VAL A 101 -4.25 18.67 -11.63
CA VAL A 101 -5.10 18.25 -10.52
C VAL A 101 -5.80 19.43 -9.87
N GLU A 102 -7.06 19.26 -9.53
CA GLU A 102 -7.86 20.26 -8.81
C GLU A 102 -7.39 20.37 -7.35
N ASN A 103 -7.22 21.61 -6.86
CA ASN A 103 -6.93 21.85 -5.44
C ASN A 103 -8.21 21.66 -4.62
N LEU A 104 -8.16 20.80 -3.62
CA LEU A 104 -9.33 20.41 -2.83
C LEU A 104 -9.56 21.27 -1.58
N ASP A 105 -8.63 22.12 -1.19
CA ASP A 105 -8.78 22.97 0.01
C ASP A 105 -10.07 23.81 0.02
N PRO A 106 -10.53 24.42 -1.13
CA PRO A 106 -11.78 25.16 -1.14
C PRO A 106 -13.05 24.32 -0.95
N TYR A 107 -12.98 23.02 -1.27
CA TYR A 107 -14.06 22.05 -1.08
C TYR A 107 -14.07 21.58 0.38
N LEU A 108 -12.91 21.14 0.87
CA LEU A 108 -12.72 20.69 2.25
C LEU A 108 -13.09 21.75 3.28
N ALA A 109 -12.82 23.01 3.01
CA ALA A 109 -13.18 24.11 3.91
C ALA A 109 -14.71 24.27 4.13
N LYS A 110 -15.54 23.61 3.32
CA LYS A 110 -17.02 23.64 3.38
C LYS A 110 -17.62 22.30 3.75
N ASP A 111 -16.77 21.27 3.86
CA ASP A 111 -17.20 19.89 4.12
C ASP A 111 -16.93 19.52 5.58
N ASP A 112 -18.00 19.41 6.35
CA ASP A 112 -17.98 18.99 7.75
C ASP A 112 -18.22 17.48 7.94
N LYS A 113 -18.37 16.70 6.84
CA LYS A 113 -18.75 15.29 6.88
C LYS A 113 -17.56 14.34 6.77
N ILE A 114 -16.51 14.79 6.07
CA ILE A 114 -15.33 13.94 5.83
C ILE A 114 -14.53 13.64 7.11
N ASP A 115 -14.65 14.50 8.14
CA ASP A 115 -13.92 14.39 9.42
C ASP A 115 -12.41 14.16 9.23
N LEU A 116 -11.73 15.22 8.76
CA LEU A 116 -10.29 15.19 8.47
C LEU A 116 -9.43 14.88 9.71
N ASP A 117 -9.91 15.23 10.91
CA ASP A 117 -9.16 15.00 12.15
C ASP A 117 -9.12 13.51 12.53
N ASP A 118 -10.08 12.72 12.05
CA ASP A 118 -10.08 11.27 12.20
C ASP A 118 -9.12 10.57 11.21
N ILE A 119 -8.74 11.20 10.11
CA ILE A 119 -7.76 10.63 9.18
C ILE A 119 -6.38 10.63 9.85
N ALA A 120 -5.72 9.46 9.90
CA ALA A 120 -4.40 9.33 10.52
C ALA A 120 -3.38 10.30 9.90
N PRO A 121 -2.49 10.92 10.72
CA PRO A 121 -1.62 12.02 10.27
C PRO A 121 -0.80 11.72 9.01
N TYR A 122 -0.30 10.50 8.87
CA TYR A 122 0.44 10.09 7.67
C TYR A 122 -0.38 10.30 6.39
N PHE A 123 -1.64 9.86 6.37
CA PHE A 123 -2.50 10.02 5.20
C PHE A 123 -2.96 11.46 5.01
N ARG A 124 -3.41 12.12 6.10
CA ARG A 124 -3.93 13.47 6.05
C ARG A 124 -2.88 14.52 5.67
N ASP A 125 -1.71 14.47 6.31
CA ASP A 125 -0.72 15.54 6.24
C ASP A 125 0.40 15.28 5.23
N PHE A 126 0.66 14.00 4.92
CA PHE A 126 1.67 13.60 3.97
C PHE A 126 1.06 13.11 2.66
N ASN A 127 0.17 12.10 2.70
CA ASN A 127 -0.31 11.41 1.50
C ASN A 127 -1.25 12.27 0.63
N GLN A 128 -2.15 13.03 1.26
CA GLN A 128 -3.14 13.87 0.57
C GLN A 128 -2.57 15.21 0.08
N LYS A 129 -1.41 15.65 0.58
CA LYS A 129 -0.88 16.99 0.34
C LYS A 129 0.35 17.01 -0.55
N VAL A 130 0.46 18.09 -1.31
CA VAL A 130 1.66 18.48 -2.04
C VAL A 130 1.94 19.94 -1.72
N SER A 131 3.13 20.26 -1.23
CA SER A 131 3.53 21.62 -0.85
C SER A 131 2.52 22.33 0.07
N GLY A 132 1.91 21.56 0.99
CA GLY A 132 0.97 22.09 1.99
C GLY A 132 -0.48 22.20 1.56
N SER A 133 -0.81 22.07 0.28
CA SER A 133 -2.19 22.06 -0.25
C SER A 133 -2.69 20.63 -0.49
N THR A 134 -3.98 20.42 -0.30
CA THR A 134 -4.63 19.11 -0.48
C THR A 134 -5.06 18.91 -1.92
N TYR A 135 -4.61 17.84 -2.53
CA TYR A 135 -4.94 17.47 -3.92
C TYR A 135 -5.57 16.08 -4.04
N PHE A 136 -5.41 15.24 -3.02
CA PHE A 136 -5.89 13.86 -3.05
C PHE A 136 -6.87 13.57 -1.92
N ILE A 137 -7.77 12.62 -2.18
CA ILE A 137 -8.61 12.00 -1.16
C ILE A 137 -8.12 10.57 -0.97
N THR A 138 -7.70 10.21 0.23
CA THR A 138 -7.31 8.84 0.57
C THR A 138 -8.54 7.95 0.59
N LEU A 139 -8.50 6.85 -0.13
CA LEU A 139 -9.55 5.81 -0.09
C LEU A 139 -9.10 4.58 0.67
N ASP A 140 -7.80 4.39 0.81
CA ASP A 140 -7.16 3.19 1.30
C ASP A 140 -5.82 3.52 1.97
N GLY A 141 -5.46 2.78 3.02
CA GLY A 141 -4.24 2.95 3.80
C GLY A 141 -3.32 1.74 3.71
N ASP A 142 -2.38 1.74 2.75
CA ASP A 142 -1.50 0.61 2.51
C ASP A 142 -0.21 0.67 3.33
N PHE A 143 0.08 -0.45 4.01
CA PHE A 143 1.36 -0.78 4.63
C PHE A 143 1.69 -2.23 4.36
N GLN A 144 2.91 -2.51 3.95
CA GLN A 144 3.36 -3.90 3.88
C GLN A 144 3.70 -4.42 5.27
N MET A 145 3.26 -5.64 5.55
CA MET A 145 3.51 -6.35 6.79
C MET A 145 3.96 -7.78 6.50
N LEU A 146 4.60 -8.40 7.48
CA LEU A 146 4.83 -9.84 7.49
C LEU A 146 3.62 -10.53 8.09
N TYR A 147 3.03 -11.44 7.32
CA TYR A 147 2.00 -12.37 7.77
C TYR A 147 2.59 -13.76 8.01
N TYR A 148 2.10 -14.46 9.02
CA TYR A 148 2.57 -15.78 9.38
C TYR A 148 1.46 -16.68 9.92
N ARG A 149 1.57 -17.99 9.67
CA ARG A 149 0.66 -19.00 10.20
C ARG A 149 0.97 -19.24 11.69
N THR A 150 0.11 -18.75 12.57
CA THR A 150 0.28 -18.89 14.03
C THR A 150 0.29 -20.35 14.48
N ASP A 151 -0.59 -21.15 13.91
CA ASP A 151 -0.72 -22.59 14.19
C ASP A 151 0.49 -23.39 13.67
N VAL A 152 1.01 -23.06 12.48
CA VAL A 152 2.19 -23.73 11.89
C VAL A 152 3.45 -23.39 12.69
N LEU A 153 3.69 -22.11 12.99
CA LEU A 153 4.85 -21.72 13.78
C LEU A 153 4.82 -22.37 15.17
N ALA A 154 3.67 -22.31 15.87
CA ALA A 154 3.50 -22.92 17.18
C ALA A 154 3.74 -24.45 17.16
N ALA A 155 3.24 -25.15 16.12
CA ALA A 155 3.46 -26.59 15.97
C ALA A 155 4.94 -26.97 15.78
N ASN A 156 5.74 -26.05 15.22
CA ASN A 156 7.18 -26.23 15.00
C ASN A 156 8.05 -25.60 16.10
N GLY A 157 7.46 -24.97 17.13
CA GLY A 157 8.19 -24.27 18.20
C GLY A 157 8.96 -23.04 17.68
N LEU A 158 8.42 -22.35 16.68
CA LEU A 158 8.99 -21.19 16.04
C LEU A 158 8.23 -19.92 16.45
N GLU A 159 8.95 -18.80 16.46
CA GLU A 159 8.39 -17.45 16.64
C GLU A 159 8.37 -16.73 15.29
N PRO A 160 7.56 -15.66 15.14
CA PRO A 160 7.62 -14.80 13.96
C PRO A 160 9.02 -14.25 13.75
N PRO A 161 9.57 -14.30 12.52
CA PRO A 161 10.92 -13.83 12.26
C PRO A 161 11.03 -12.31 12.43
N ARG A 162 12.12 -11.89 13.08
CA ARG A 162 12.40 -10.47 13.37
C ARG A 162 13.35 -9.85 12.36
N THR A 163 14.20 -10.68 11.70
CA THR A 163 15.12 -10.24 10.64
C THR A 163 14.87 -11.03 9.36
N TRP A 164 15.41 -10.53 8.24
CA TRP A 164 15.30 -11.23 6.95
C TRP A 164 16.04 -12.56 6.93
N GLU A 165 17.13 -12.68 7.69
CA GLU A 165 17.84 -13.95 7.88
C GLU A 165 17.00 -14.96 8.67
N GLU A 166 16.32 -14.50 9.74
CA GLU A 166 15.36 -15.33 10.48
C GLU A 166 14.15 -15.71 9.60
N TYR A 167 13.72 -14.81 8.69
CA TYR A 167 12.66 -15.13 7.72
C TYR A 167 13.01 -16.34 6.88
N LEU A 168 14.23 -16.37 6.30
CA LEU A 168 14.70 -17.51 5.51
C LEU A 168 14.83 -18.78 6.36
N ASP A 169 15.33 -18.68 7.59
CA ASP A 169 15.48 -19.81 8.51
C ASP A 169 14.10 -20.43 8.86
N VAL A 170 13.11 -19.59 9.21
CA VAL A 170 11.74 -20.04 9.49
C VAL A 170 11.11 -20.64 8.23
N ALA A 171 11.19 -19.96 7.09
CA ALA A 171 10.66 -20.45 5.83
C ALA A 171 11.22 -21.84 5.48
N SER A 172 12.53 -22.04 5.65
CA SER A 172 13.19 -23.32 5.37
C SER A 172 12.68 -24.47 6.24
N LYS A 173 12.35 -24.20 7.52
CA LYS A 173 11.90 -25.21 8.48
C LYS A 173 10.47 -25.68 8.25
N ILE A 174 9.64 -24.82 7.67
CA ILE A 174 8.20 -25.13 7.45
C ILE A 174 7.88 -25.48 6.00
N HIS A 175 8.77 -25.17 5.05
CA HIS A 175 8.59 -25.50 3.64
C HIS A 175 8.43 -27.02 3.43
N GLY A 176 7.50 -27.41 2.58
CA GLY A 176 7.22 -28.80 2.26
C GLY A 176 6.29 -29.53 3.25
N GLN A 177 5.84 -28.86 4.32
CA GLN A 177 4.80 -29.40 5.21
C GLN A 177 3.43 -29.24 4.54
N ASP A 178 2.51 -30.16 4.82
CA ASP A 178 1.08 -30.01 4.49
C ASP A 178 0.42 -29.13 5.57
N MET A 179 0.23 -27.84 5.27
CA MET A 179 -0.24 -26.85 6.24
C MET A 179 -1.78 -26.66 6.22
N ASN A 180 -2.43 -27.11 5.15
CA ASN A 180 -3.88 -26.99 4.98
C ASN A 180 -4.62 -28.33 5.10
N GLY A 181 -3.90 -29.46 5.12
CA GLY A 181 -4.45 -30.81 5.32
C GLY A 181 -4.96 -31.44 4.03
N ASP A 182 -4.53 -30.98 2.86
CA ASP A 182 -4.95 -31.54 1.57
C ASP A 182 -4.06 -32.71 1.08
N GLY A 183 -2.97 -32.97 1.77
CA GLY A 183 -2.02 -34.05 1.46
C GLY A 183 -0.90 -33.63 0.50
N GLU A 184 -0.84 -32.37 0.11
CA GLU A 184 0.23 -31.82 -0.73
C GLU A 184 1.22 -31.01 0.10
N ALA A 185 2.42 -30.82 -0.44
CA ALA A 185 3.45 -29.99 0.16
C ALA A 185 3.15 -28.51 -0.08
N ASP A 186 3.25 -27.72 0.98
CA ASP A 186 3.00 -26.27 0.95
C ASP A 186 4.30 -25.45 1.07
N TYR A 187 4.20 -24.13 1.00
CA TYR A 187 5.30 -23.22 0.82
C TYR A 187 5.67 -22.50 2.12
N GLY A 188 6.97 -22.45 2.43
CA GLY A 188 7.48 -21.70 3.57
C GLY A 188 7.35 -20.20 3.40
N SER A 189 7.42 -19.70 2.14
CA SER A 189 7.37 -18.29 1.77
C SER A 189 6.46 -18.08 0.56
N CYS A 190 5.64 -17.03 0.57
CA CYS A 190 4.86 -16.61 -0.59
C CYS A 190 5.02 -15.09 -0.74
N ILE A 191 5.77 -14.67 -1.77
CA ILE A 191 5.97 -13.26 -2.11
C ILE A 191 5.75 -13.10 -3.60
N PHE A 192 4.95 -12.11 -4.00
CA PHE A 192 4.66 -11.81 -5.40
C PHE A 192 5.91 -11.26 -6.12
N LYS A 193 6.35 -11.94 -7.21
CA LYS A 193 7.59 -11.61 -7.95
C LYS A 193 7.36 -11.32 -9.43
N LYS A 194 6.12 -11.27 -9.88
CA LYS A 194 5.79 -11.04 -11.29
C LYS A 194 6.16 -9.62 -11.73
N ARG A 195 6.89 -9.55 -12.85
CA ARG A 195 7.20 -8.28 -13.53
C ARG A 195 5.94 -7.57 -14.01
N ASN A 196 5.97 -6.23 -14.07
CA ASN A 196 4.86 -5.36 -14.46
C ASN A 196 3.63 -5.50 -13.54
N ALA A 197 3.85 -6.03 -12.35
CA ALA A 197 2.87 -6.11 -11.28
C ALA A 197 3.34 -5.22 -10.12
N GLN A 198 3.65 -5.79 -8.95
CA GLN A 198 3.96 -5.02 -7.75
C GLN A 198 5.26 -5.49 -7.05
N SER A 199 6.07 -6.35 -7.70
CA SER A 199 7.26 -6.96 -7.09
C SER A 199 8.29 -5.93 -6.63
N TYR A 200 8.38 -4.80 -7.30
CA TYR A 200 9.29 -3.71 -6.91
C TYR A 200 8.96 -3.09 -5.54
N PHE A 201 7.72 -3.18 -5.04
CA PHE A 201 7.41 -2.78 -3.66
C PHE A 201 7.97 -3.77 -2.63
N ALA A 202 7.93 -5.07 -2.92
CA ALA A 202 8.44 -6.07 -2.01
C ALA A 202 9.96 -5.96 -1.82
N ILE A 203 10.74 -5.77 -2.90
CA ILE A 203 12.19 -5.58 -2.78
C ILE A 203 12.55 -4.30 -2.01
N GLN A 204 11.77 -3.23 -2.14
CA GLN A 204 11.97 -1.99 -1.37
C GLN A 204 11.75 -2.24 0.13
N SER A 205 10.75 -3.04 0.50
CA SER A 205 10.54 -3.46 1.89
C SER A 205 11.70 -4.29 2.44
N VAL A 206 12.30 -5.16 1.61
CA VAL A 206 13.49 -5.93 2.01
C VAL A 206 14.69 -5.02 2.22
N ALA A 207 14.88 -4.03 1.36
CA ALA A 207 16.03 -3.13 1.42
C ALA A 207 15.90 -2.06 2.53
N ALA A 208 14.70 -1.60 2.84
CA ALA A 208 14.46 -0.43 3.69
C ALA A 208 15.21 -0.51 5.02
N SER A 209 15.17 -1.66 5.71
CA SER A 209 15.82 -1.85 7.01
C SER A 209 17.36 -1.89 6.96
N ARG A 210 17.96 -2.02 5.78
CA ARG A 210 19.41 -1.94 5.59
C ARG A 210 19.87 -0.59 5.08
N VAL A 211 19.00 0.13 4.37
CA VAL A 211 19.36 1.41 3.72
C VAL A 211 19.04 2.61 4.59
N GLN A 212 18.00 2.52 5.43
CA GLN A 212 17.53 3.61 6.29
C GLN A 212 17.60 3.20 7.76
N SER A 213 18.26 4.02 8.59
CA SER A 213 18.38 3.77 10.04
C SER A 213 18.22 5.03 10.90
N MET A 214 18.39 6.20 10.32
CA MET A 214 18.44 7.47 11.06
C MET A 214 17.07 8.17 11.14
N GLY A 215 15.99 7.50 10.74
CA GLY A 215 14.64 8.00 10.77
C GLY A 215 14.05 8.29 9.39
N THR A 216 12.76 8.59 9.38
CA THR A 216 11.95 8.77 8.14
C THR A 216 12.54 9.78 7.16
N SER A 217 13.21 10.84 7.65
CA SER A 217 13.81 11.88 6.81
C SER A 217 15.08 11.45 6.07
N GLU A 218 15.63 10.27 6.37
CA GLU A 218 16.82 9.78 5.65
C GLU A 218 16.48 9.34 4.22
N GLY A 219 15.39 8.62 4.04
CA GLY A 219 14.95 8.06 2.75
C GLY A 219 15.84 6.95 2.21
N ILE A 220 15.26 6.06 1.39
CA ILE A 220 15.94 4.86 0.86
C ILE A 220 16.41 5.01 -0.60
N TYR A 221 16.01 6.05 -1.31
CA TYR A 221 16.21 6.14 -2.77
C TYR A 221 17.40 7.00 -3.19
N PHE A 222 17.55 8.18 -2.60
CA PHE A 222 18.54 9.17 -2.98
C PHE A 222 19.19 9.85 -1.78
N HIS A 223 20.39 10.35 -1.97
CA HIS A 223 20.95 11.37 -1.10
C HIS A 223 20.19 12.68 -1.36
N HIS A 224 19.40 13.14 -0.41
CA HIS A 224 18.41 14.21 -0.59
C HIS A 224 18.98 15.58 -0.97
N GLU A 225 20.28 15.82 -0.79
CA GLU A 225 20.93 17.05 -1.21
C GLU A 225 21.43 17.02 -2.65
N SER A 226 21.87 15.85 -3.15
CA SER A 226 22.53 15.70 -4.44
C SER A 226 21.71 14.94 -5.47
N MET A 227 20.66 14.26 -5.05
CA MET A 227 19.92 13.29 -5.85
C MET A 227 20.80 12.16 -6.42
N LYS A 228 21.94 11.88 -5.76
CA LYS A 228 22.70 10.69 -6.12
C LYS A 228 21.91 9.46 -5.65
N PRO A 229 21.69 8.45 -6.51
CA PRO A 229 20.98 7.23 -6.12
C PRO A 229 21.67 6.49 -4.97
N LYS A 230 20.89 5.97 -4.03
CA LYS A 230 21.33 5.08 -2.95
C LYS A 230 21.11 3.61 -3.33
N ILE A 231 21.23 3.24 -4.60
CA ILE A 231 20.84 1.90 -5.08
C ILE A 231 22.05 0.98 -5.29
N ASN A 232 23.19 1.49 -5.76
CA ASN A 232 24.38 0.70 -6.07
C ASN A 232 25.31 0.63 -4.85
N ASN A 233 24.98 -0.23 -3.88
CA ASN A 233 25.73 -0.42 -2.65
C ASN A 233 25.43 -1.80 -2.02
N GLU A 234 26.20 -2.18 -0.99
CA GLU A 234 26.14 -3.48 -0.35
C GLU A 234 24.76 -3.78 0.29
N ALA A 235 24.02 -2.74 0.76
CA ALA A 235 22.70 -2.94 1.35
C ALA A 235 21.65 -3.41 0.33
N TRP A 236 21.66 -2.85 -0.87
CA TRP A 236 20.79 -3.30 -1.95
C TRP A 236 21.24 -4.62 -2.56
N ASP A 237 22.55 -4.84 -2.70
CA ASP A 237 23.11 -6.12 -3.16
C ASP A 237 22.59 -7.26 -2.26
N LYS A 238 22.82 -7.16 -0.97
CA LYS A 238 22.34 -8.13 0.02
C LYS A 238 20.82 -8.30 0.01
N SER A 239 20.07 -7.22 -0.22
CA SER A 239 18.62 -7.27 -0.25
C SER A 239 18.08 -7.99 -1.49
N PHE A 240 18.72 -7.81 -2.66
CA PHE A 240 18.40 -8.55 -3.88
C PHE A 240 18.68 -10.05 -3.71
N GLU A 241 19.83 -10.41 -3.10
CA GLU A 241 20.17 -11.80 -2.80
C GLU A 241 19.14 -12.46 -1.85
N LEU A 242 18.80 -11.78 -0.75
CA LEU A 242 17.78 -12.24 0.20
C LEU A 242 16.42 -12.42 -0.45
N TYR A 243 15.99 -11.43 -1.24
CA TYR A 243 14.71 -11.51 -1.96
C TYR A 243 14.68 -12.68 -2.94
N LYS A 244 15.77 -12.93 -3.66
CA LYS A 244 15.87 -14.10 -4.54
C LYS A 244 15.84 -15.41 -3.74
N ALA A 245 16.54 -15.47 -2.61
CA ALA A 245 16.61 -16.65 -1.76
C ALA A 245 15.25 -17.06 -1.17
N THR A 246 14.32 -16.13 -0.96
CA THR A 246 12.95 -16.47 -0.51
C THR A 246 12.24 -17.39 -1.50
N GLY A 247 12.57 -17.33 -2.79
CA GLY A 247 12.02 -18.20 -3.83
C GLY A 247 12.39 -19.68 -3.70
N GLU A 248 13.45 -20.02 -2.95
CA GLU A 248 13.80 -21.41 -2.66
C GLU A 248 12.72 -22.12 -1.82
N TYR A 249 11.93 -21.33 -1.08
CA TYR A 249 10.86 -21.80 -0.21
C TYR A 249 9.48 -21.40 -0.71
N GLY A 250 9.41 -20.80 -1.90
CA GLY A 250 8.19 -20.35 -2.56
C GLY A 250 7.59 -21.38 -3.53
N PRO A 251 6.45 -21.03 -4.14
CA PRO A 251 5.88 -21.83 -5.21
C PRO A 251 6.79 -21.85 -6.45
N PRO A 252 6.82 -22.96 -7.22
CA PRO A 252 7.75 -23.14 -8.34
C PRO A 252 7.64 -22.08 -9.44
N ASP A 253 6.47 -21.44 -9.58
CA ASP A 253 6.15 -20.42 -10.58
C ASP A 253 6.06 -19.00 -10.01
N GLU A 254 6.68 -18.76 -8.87
CA GLU A 254 6.58 -17.48 -8.12
C GLU A 254 6.92 -16.24 -8.97
N LEU A 255 7.83 -16.37 -9.96
CA LEU A 255 8.15 -15.28 -10.90
C LEU A 255 6.98 -14.89 -11.83
N ASN A 256 5.95 -15.71 -11.91
CA ASN A 256 4.73 -15.44 -12.67
C ASN A 256 3.55 -15.05 -11.78
N GLN A 257 3.72 -15.06 -10.46
CA GLN A 257 2.65 -14.76 -9.52
C GLN A 257 2.59 -13.28 -9.20
N ASP A 258 1.42 -12.68 -9.39
CA ASP A 258 1.09 -11.36 -8.88
C ASP A 258 0.46 -11.44 -7.49
N ILE A 259 0.08 -10.28 -6.93
CA ILE A 259 -0.48 -10.18 -5.59
C ILE A 259 -1.78 -11.00 -5.42
N GLY A 260 -2.59 -11.11 -6.45
CA GLY A 260 -3.83 -11.91 -6.41
C GLY A 260 -3.55 -13.40 -6.33
N ASP A 261 -2.53 -13.88 -7.05
CA ASP A 261 -2.10 -15.27 -7.03
C ASP A 261 -1.58 -15.67 -5.63
N THR A 262 -0.69 -14.85 -5.05
CA THR A 262 -0.13 -15.10 -3.71
C THR A 262 -1.19 -15.03 -2.62
N ARG A 263 -2.13 -14.08 -2.68
CA ARG A 263 -3.29 -14.01 -1.76
C ARG A 263 -4.14 -15.27 -1.81
N GLY A 264 -4.38 -15.81 -3.02
CA GLY A 264 -5.08 -17.08 -3.19
C GLY A 264 -4.39 -18.24 -2.45
N LEU A 265 -3.06 -18.31 -2.51
CA LEU A 265 -2.29 -19.32 -1.78
C LEU A 265 -2.35 -19.11 -0.27
N VAL A 266 -2.21 -17.86 0.20
CA VAL A 266 -2.28 -17.53 1.64
C VAL A 266 -3.65 -17.89 2.21
N VAL A 267 -4.74 -17.43 1.58
CA VAL A 267 -6.12 -17.70 2.02
C VAL A 267 -6.46 -19.19 1.95
N GLY A 268 -5.91 -19.90 0.96
CA GLY A 268 -5.98 -21.35 0.82
C GLY A 268 -5.15 -22.13 1.85
N GLY A 269 -4.43 -21.44 2.76
CA GLY A 269 -3.66 -22.04 3.84
C GLY A 269 -2.33 -22.66 3.40
N ARG A 270 -1.87 -22.35 2.19
CA ARG A 270 -0.68 -22.97 1.56
C ARG A 270 0.63 -22.21 1.80
N CYS A 271 0.60 -21.10 2.54
CA CYS A 271 1.78 -20.28 2.83
C CYS A 271 2.03 -20.21 4.33
N GLY A 272 3.25 -20.50 4.77
CA GLY A 272 3.64 -20.34 6.17
C GLY A 272 3.97 -18.91 6.55
N LEU A 273 4.70 -18.21 5.66
CA LEU A 273 5.02 -16.78 5.72
C LEU A 273 4.61 -16.10 4.42
N ALA A 274 4.16 -14.86 4.51
CA ALA A 274 3.86 -14.03 3.35
C ALA A 274 4.14 -12.56 3.64
N ILE A 275 4.45 -11.79 2.58
CA ILE A 275 4.51 -10.33 2.62
C ILE A 275 3.34 -9.82 1.79
N ASP A 276 2.53 -8.97 2.38
CA ASP A 276 1.39 -8.34 1.73
C ASP A 276 1.04 -7.03 2.43
N TRP A 277 0.16 -6.26 1.81
CA TRP A 277 -0.50 -5.13 2.45
C TRP A 277 -1.54 -5.58 3.49
N GLY A 278 -2.34 -4.67 4.00
CA GLY A 278 -3.36 -4.96 5.00
C GLY A 278 -4.47 -5.93 4.58
N ASP A 279 -4.60 -6.20 3.28
CA ASP A 279 -5.68 -7.02 2.69
C ASP A 279 -5.81 -8.43 3.28
N ILE A 280 -4.71 -9.08 3.68
CA ILE A 280 -4.75 -10.43 4.25
C ILE A 280 -5.58 -10.48 5.54
N GLY A 281 -5.60 -9.40 6.31
CA GLY A 281 -6.45 -9.32 7.50
C GLY A 281 -7.92 -9.60 7.17
N PRO A 282 -8.63 -8.73 6.44
CA PRO A 282 -10.02 -8.95 6.04
C PRO A 282 -10.23 -10.22 5.20
N LEU A 283 -9.32 -10.57 4.28
CA LEU A 283 -9.40 -11.82 3.51
C LEU A 283 -9.38 -13.07 4.40
N SER A 284 -8.75 -13.00 5.58
CA SER A 284 -8.68 -14.15 6.50
C SER A 284 -10.04 -14.57 7.05
N ILE A 285 -11.01 -13.65 7.10
CA ILE A 285 -12.36 -13.92 7.65
C ILE A 285 -13.40 -14.24 6.58
N GLU A 286 -13.05 -14.16 5.29
CA GLU A 286 -13.97 -14.45 4.20
C GLU A 286 -14.43 -15.92 4.20
N GLU A 287 -15.61 -16.15 3.61
CA GLU A 287 -16.15 -17.50 3.45
C GLU A 287 -15.20 -18.36 2.59
N GLY A 288 -14.82 -19.52 3.11
CA GLY A 288 -13.87 -20.44 2.45
C GLY A 288 -12.41 -20.20 2.81
N SER A 289 -12.07 -19.19 3.60
CA SER A 289 -10.71 -18.98 4.10
C SER A 289 -10.27 -20.12 5.01
N MET A 290 -9.08 -20.68 4.75
CA MET A 290 -8.46 -21.73 5.55
C MET A 290 -7.62 -21.17 6.71
N ILE A 291 -7.45 -19.84 6.76
CA ILE A 291 -6.55 -19.16 7.71
C ILE A 291 -7.28 -18.33 8.78
N LYS A 292 -8.60 -18.40 8.83
CA LYS A 292 -9.38 -17.71 9.87
C LYS A 292 -8.86 -18.08 11.26
N ASP A 293 -8.53 -17.08 12.08
CA ASP A 293 -7.94 -17.22 13.42
C ASP A 293 -6.60 -18.00 13.47
N LYS A 294 -5.93 -18.16 12.31
CA LYS A 294 -4.64 -18.85 12.18
C LYS A 294 -3.56 -17.98 11.54
N ILE A 295 -3.85 -16.73 11.24
CA ILE A 295 -2.90 -15.78 10.68
C ILE A 295 -2.58 -14.70 11.70
N GLY A 296 -1.29 -14.43 11.88
CA GLY A 296 -0.79 -13.29 12.61
C GLY A 296 -0.11 -12.30 11.67
N ALA A 297 -0.04 -11.05 12.09
CA ALA A 297 0.68 -9.97 11.40
C ALA A 297 1.69 -9.33 12.34
N VAL A 298 2.85 -8.98 11.80
CA VAL A 298 3.87 -8.18 12.50
C VAL A 298 4.50 -7.20 11.53
N ILE A 299 5.21 -6.21 12.08
CA ILE A 299 6.04 -5.28 11.32
C ILE A 299 6.99 -6.03 10.38
N MET A 300 7.36 -5.42 9.26
CA MET A 300 8.32 -6.00 8.32
C MET A 300 9.63 -6.38 9.02
N PRO A 301 10.27 -7.51 8.63
CA PRO A 301 11.54 -7.93 9.21
C PRO A 301 12.62 -6.84 9.11
N GLY A 302 13.41 -6.72 10.15
CA GLY A 302 14.50 -5.77 10.26
C GLY A 302 15.86 -6.34 9.81
N SER A 303 16.91 -5.60 10.16
CA SER A 303 18.30 -5.99 9.95
C SER A 303 19.18 -5.67 11.15
N THR A 304 20.21 -6.48 11.39
CA THR A 304 21.27 -6.20 12.37
C THR A 304 22.43 -5.43 11.78
N GLU A 305 22.39 -5.14 10.48
CA GLU A 305 23.40 -4.38 9.73
C GLU A 305 22.71 -3.28 8.92
N VAL A 306 23.37 -2.13 8.81
CA VAL A 306 22.87 -0.97 8.06
C VAL A 306 23.96 -0.37 7.20
N LEU A 307 23.56 0.31 6.14
CA LEU A 307 24.46 1.02 5.23
C LEU A 307 25.16 2.17 5.98
N ASP A 308 26.48 2.16 5.95
CA ASP A 308 27.28 3.34 6.28
C ASP A 308 27.30 4.26 5.04
N PRO A 309 26.70 5.47 5.12
CA PRO A 309 26.60 6.37 3.97
C PRO A 309 27.95 6.95 3.53
N GLU A 310 29.00 6.86 4.35
CA GLU A 310 30.35 7.37 4.02
C GLU A 310 31.15 6.32 3.23
N THR A 311 31.03 5.05 3.61
CA THR A 311 31.82 3.97 2.99
C THR A 311 31.05 3.19 1.91
N GLY A 312 29.72 3.18 1.99
CA GLY A 312 28.84 2.35 1.14
C GLY A 312 28.81 0.87 1.54
N GLU A 313 29.43 0.50 2.66
CA GLU A 313 29.49 -0.86 3.19
C GLU A 313 28.43 -1.07 4.28
N LEU A 314 28.09 -2.32 4.57
CA LEU A 314 27.25 -2.68 5.71
C LEU A 314 28.07 -2.66 7.00
N VAL A 315 27.53 -2.02 8.04
CA VAL A 315 28.09 -1.97 9.38
C VAL A 315 27.08 -2.50 10.40
N ALA A 316 27.59 -3.06 11.50
CA ALA A 316 26.73 -3.56 12.56
C ALA A 316 25.89 -2.43 13.16
N CYS A 317 24.61 -2.76 13.44
CA CYS A 317 23.66 -1.85 14.08
C CYS A 317 24.04 -1.62 15.54
N ASP A 318 24.31 -0.37 15.91
CA ASP A 318 24.55 0.06 17.29
C ASP A 318 23.75 1.36 17.60
N ALA A 319 23.95 1.92 18.78
CA ALA A 319 23.21 3.14 19.19
C ALA A 319 23.52 4.38 18.33
N ASN A 320 24.63 4.40 17.58
CA ASN A 320 25.00 5.51 16.73
C ASN A 320 24.51 5.29 15.29
N THR A 321 24.62 4.07 14.79
CA THR A 321 24.24 3.68 13.42
C THR A 321 22.74 3.40 13.32
N CYS A 322 22.10 2.99 14.41
CA CYS A 322 20.67 2.62 14.44
C CYS A 322 19.99 3.17 15.72
N PRO A 323 19.81 4.48 15.86
CA PRO A 323 19.26 5.09 17.10
C PRO A 323 17.82 4.65 17.40
N HIS A 324 17.10 4.07 16.44
CA HIS A 324 15.73 3.60 16.57
C HIS A 324 15.62 2.06 16.66
N ALA A 325 16.76 1.36 16.75
CA ALA A 325 16.76 -0.11 16.81
C ALA A 325 16.07 -0.63 18.07
N ILE A 326 15.34 -1.74 17.90
CA ILE A 326 14.72 -2.48 19.00
C ILE A 326 15.50 -3.78 19.18
N ASP A 327 16.09 -3.99 20.36
CA ASP A 327 16.94 -5.15 20.68
C ASP A 327 18.10 -5.38 19.67
N GLY A 328 18.67 -4.30 19.14
CA GLY A 328 19.77 -4.36 18.17
C GLY A 328 19.34 -4.66 16.74
N ILE A 329 18.05 -4.65 16.46
CA ILE A 329 17.48 -4.83 15.12
C ILE A 329 16.94 -3.48 14.64
N ASN A 330 17.40 -3.02 13.49
CA ASN A 330 16.86 -1.87 12.80
C ASN A 330 15.64 -2.27 11.99
N TYR A 331 14.49 -1.71 12.33
CA TYR A 331 13.27 -1.84 11.55
C TYR A 331 13.06 -0.56 10.75
N ALA A 332 12.64 -0.71 9.50
CA ALA A 332 12.20 0.40 8.65
C ALA A 332 10.93 -0.06 7.89
N PRO A 333 9.78 -0.06 8.58
CA PRO A 333 8.52 -0.46 7.94
C PRO A 333 8.30 0.40 6.71
N PHE A 334 8.03 -0.24 5.57
CA PHE A 334 7.86 0.47 4.32
C PHE A 334 6.38 0.76 4.08
N ALA A 335 6.04 2.04 3.99
CA ALA A 335 4.72 2.51 3.60
C ALA A 335 4.56 2.38 2.08
N ALA A 336 4.70 1.15 1.59
CA ALA A 336 4.62 0.81 0.20
C ALA A 336 3.29 1.21 -0.39
N PHE A 337 3.34 1.92 -1.52
CA PHE A 337 2.21 2.45 -2.22
C PHE A 337 1.53 3.64 -1.50
N GLY A 338 1.56 3.74 -0.19
CA GLY A 338 0.92 4.79 0.61
C GLY A 338 -0.61 4.80 0.53
N GLY A 339 -1.22 3.78 -0.08
CA GLY A 339 -2.65 3.62 -0.28
C GLY A 339 -3.18 4.20 -1.59
N TRP A 340 -4.36 3.75 -1.96
CA TRP A 340 -5.09 4.27 -3.12
C TRP A 340 -5.70 5.63 -2.80
N THR A 341 -5.39 6.59 -3.65
CA THR A 341 -5.92 7.96 -3.57
C THR A 341 -6.68 8.32 -4.83
N ALA A 342 -7.64 9.23 -4.68
CA ALA A 342 -8.38 9.80 -5.79
C ALA A 342 -7.95 11.25 -6.03
N ALA A 343 -7.77 11.62 -7.29
CA ALA A 343 -7.54 12.98 -7.75
C ALA A 343 -8.59 13.41 -8.76
N ILE A 344 -8.99 14.68 -8.73
CA ILE A 344 -9.96 15.26 -9.65
C ILE A 344 -9.21 16.02 -10.75
N ASN A 345 -9.58 15.77 -12.00
CA ASN A 345 -9.05 16.46 -13.16
C ASN A 345 -9.42 17.95 -13.11
N LYS A 346 -8.40 18.80 -13.07
CA LYS A 346 -8.59 20.26 -13.11
C LYS A 346 -9.30 20.74 -14.39
N GLY A 347 -9.12 20.01 -15.50
CA GLY A 347 -9.75 20.31 -16.80
C GLY A 347 -11.23 19.94 -16.90
N SER A 348 -11.81 19.23 -15.92
CA SER A 348 -13.25 18.92 -15.89
C SER A 348 -14.10 20.17 -15.62
N GLY A 349 -15.36 20.13 -16.06
CA GLY A 349 -16.29 21.23 -15.82
C GLY A 349 -16.65 21.39 -14.33
N ASP A 350 -16.92 22.61 -13.87
CA ASP A 350 -17.11 22.92 -12.44
C ASP A 350 -18.19 22.06 -11.75
N LYS A 351 -19.31 21.79 -12.44
CA LYS A 351 -20.38 20.95 -11.89
C LYS A 351 -19.95 19.48 -11.77
N VAL A 352 -19.11 19.00 -12.70
CA VAL A 352 -18.53 17.64 -12.66
C VAL A 352 -17.51 17.54 -11.53
N LYS A 353 -16.62 18.54 -11.38
CA LYS A 353 -15.65 18.60 -10.27
C LYS A 353 -16.35 18.59 -8.91
N GLN A 354 -17.43 19.37 -8.74
CA GLN A 354 -18.19 19.38 -7.50
C GLN A 354 -18.86 18.03 -7.22
N ALA A 355 -19.48 17.40 -8.23
CA ALA A 355 -20.09 16.10 -8.09
C ALA A 355 -19.03 14.99 -7.80
N ALA A 356 -17.87 15.09 -8.43
CA ALA A 356 -16.74 14.19 -8.18
C ALA A 356 -16.23 14.34 -6.73
N TYR A 357 -16.04 15.58 -6.25
CA TYR A 357 -15.65 15.81 -4.88
C TYR A 357 -16.69 15.28 -3.88
N ASP A 358 -17.96 15.58 -4.08
CA ASP A 358 -19.04 15.14 -3.18
C ASP A 358 -19.16 13.60 -3.15
N PHE A 359 -18.92 12.94 -4.26
CA PHE A 359 -18.83 11.47 -4.32
C PHE A 359 -17.65 10.92 -3.53
N LEU A 360 -16.45 11.48 -3.73
CA LEU A 360 -15.24 11.06 -3.01
C LEU A 360 -15.35 11.37 -1.51
N SER A 361 -15.92 12.52 -1.14
CA SER A 361 -16.23 12.84 0.25
C SER A 361 -17.22 11.84 0.85
N TYR A 362 -18.28 11.48 0.10
CA TYR A 362 -19.25 10.45 0.54
C TYR A 362 -18.56 9.10 0.83
N MET A 363 -17.72 8.61 -0.08
CA MET A 363 -16.95 7.38 0.15
C MET A 363 -16.04 7.49 1.38
N ASN A 364 -15.49 8.68 1.61
CA ASN A 364 -14.52 8.91 2.68
C ASN A 364 -15.16 9.15 4.06
N GLN A 365 -16.49 9.35 4.16
CA GLN A 365 -17.15 9.49 5.46
C GLN A 365 -16.98 8.22 6.29
N ALA A 366 -16.85 8.36 7.62
CA ALA A 366 -16.62 7.23 8.52
C ALA A 366 -17.70 6.13 8.39
N ALA A 367 -18.96 6.52 8.16
CA ALA A 367 -20.07 5.57 7.98
C ALA A 367 -19.89 4.62 6.78
N GLN A 368 -19.27 5.09 5.70
CA GLN A 368 -18.97 4.31 4.50
C GLN A 368 -17.61 3.62 4.62
N SER A 369 -16.56 4.39 4.91
CA SER A 369 -15.19 3.89 4.92
C SER A 369 -14.93 2.82 5.99
N ASN A 370 -15.59 2.91 7.18
CA ASN A 370 -15.44 1.88 8.22
C ASN A 370 -16.03 0.51 7.80
N VAL A 371 -17.08 0.53 6.97
CA VAL A 371 -17.61 -0.70 6.36
C VAL A 371 -16.66 -1.20 5.28
N ASP A 372 -16.15 -0.29 4.43
CA ASP A 372 -15.36 -0.65 3.26
C ASP A 372 -14.03 -1.32 3.64
N VAL A 373 -13.35 -0.87 4.70
CA VAL A 373 -12.06 -1.43 5.16
C VAL A 373 -12.19 -2.78 5.89
N THR A 374 -13.39 -3.17 6.33
CA THR A 374 -13.61 -4.45 7.01
C THR A 374 -14.11 -5.57 6.09
N MET A 375 -14.33 -5.29 4.81
CA MET A 375 -14.77 -6.28 3.83
C MET A 375 -13.58 -6.97 3.17
N GLY A 376 -13.49 -8.30 3.28
CA GLY A 376 -12.34 -9.07 2.84
C GLY A 376 -12.03 -9.01 1.35
N TRP A 377 -13.03 -8.91 0.49
CA TRP A 377 -12.81 -8.83 -0.96
C TRP A 377 -12.41 -7.43 -1.46
N THR A 378 -12.43 -6.41 -0.59
CA THR A 378 -11.92 -5.09 -0.91
C THR A 378 -10.42 -5.01 -0.66
N GLY A 379 -9.72 -4.12 -1.38
CA GLY A 379 -8.33 -3.78 -1.07
C GLY A 379 -8.25 -2.49 -0.25
N TYR A 380 -9.28 -2.16 0.52
CA TYR A 380 -9.29 -0.96 1.34
C TYR A 380 -8.82 -1.30 2.75
N ASN A 381 -7.68 -0.74 3.12
CA ASN A 381 -7.06 -0.90 4.42
C ASN A 381 -7.33 0.32 5.31
N PRO A 382 -7.23 0.19 6.64
CA PRO A 382 -7.55 1.27 7.55
C PRO A 382 -6.61 2.46 7.43
N TYR A 383 -7.20 3.65 7.34
CA TYR A 383 -6.48 4.93 7.26
C TYR A 383 -7.02 5.98 8.25
N ARG A 384 -8.06 5.63 9.03
CA ARG A 384 -8.65 6.48 10.05
C ARG A 384 -8.25 6.06 11.45
N ASN A 385 -8.09 7.03 12.35
CA ASN A 385 -7.84 6.74 13.76
C ASN A 385 -8.94 5.90 14.39
N SER A 386 -10.23 6.15 14.05
CA SER A 386 -11.35 5.33 14.50
C SER A 386 -11.25 3.89 14.02
N GLN A 387 -10.85 3.65 12.77
CA GLN A 387 -10.65 2.29 12.21
C GLN A 387 -9.52 1.53 12.90
N LEU A 388 -8.44 2.24 13.26
CA LEU A 388 -7.24 1.65 13.88
C LEU A 388 -7.41 1.39 15.38
N ASN A 389 -8.33 2.10 16.05
CA ASN A 389 -8.47 2.05 17.51
C ASN A 389 -9.75 1.36 18.00
N ASP A 390 -10.73 1.16 17.13
CA ASP A 390 -11.99 0.46 17.45
C ASP A 390 -11.97 -0.97 16.91
N THR A 391 -11.65 -1.94 17.77
CA THR A 391 -11.69 -3.36 17.41
C THR A 391 -13.10 -3.91 17.27
N ALA A 392 -14.14 -3.23 17.79
CA ALA A 392 -15.49 -3.75 17.77
C ALA A 392 -16.02 -3.90 16.33
N ALA A 393 -15.76 -2.93 15.44
CA ALA A 393 -16.15 -3.02 14.04
C ALA A 393 -15.52 -4.23 13.33
N TRP A 394 -14.26 -4.56 13.66
CA TRP A 394 -13.55 -5.71 13.12
C TRP A 394 -14.10 -7.04 13.66
N VAL A 395 -14.44 -7.08 14.95
CA VAL A 395 -15.08 -8.26 15.56
C VAL A 395 -16.48 -8.47 14.99
N ASP A 396 -17.25 -7.42 14.80
CA ASP A 396 -18.57 -7.49 14.16
C ASP A 396 -18.46 -7.96 12.69
N ALA A 397 -17.38 -7.64 12.01
CA ALA A 397 -17.08 -8.13 10.66
C ALA A 397 -16.66 -9.61 10.62
N GLY A 398 -16.27 -10.21 11.76
CA GLY A 398 -15.97 -11.64 11.86
C GLY A 398 -14.58 -12.01 12.37
N PHE A 399 -13.74 -11.04 12.74
CA PHE A 399 -12.48 -11.32 13.45
C PHE A 399 -12.74 -11.83 14.86
N SER A 400 -11.84 -12.66 15.39
CA SER A 400 -11.73 -12.77 16.84
C SER A 400 -11.11 -11.49 17.43
N GLN A 401 -11.36 -11.22 18.71
CA GLN A 401 -10.77 -10.08 19.39
C GLN A 401 -9.23 -10.08 19.27
N GLU A 402 -8.62 -11.24 19.50
CA GLU A 402 -7.16 -11.42 19.40
C GLU A 402 -6.62 -11.15 17.99
N ALA A 403 -7.29 -11.65 16.96
CA ALA A 403 -6.90 -11.42 15.58
C ALA A 403 -7.02 -9.94 15.18
N ALA A 404 -8.10 -9.26 15.60
CA ALA A 404 -8.27 -7.82 15.35
C ALA A 404 -7.19 -7.00 16.07
N GLU A 405 -6.90 -7.27 17.34
CA GLU A 405 -5.85 -6.60 18.09
C GLU A 405 -4.46 -6.79 17.47
N ASN A 406 -4.14 -8.01 17.05
CA ASN A 406 -2.87 -8.32 16.40
C ASN A 406 -2.71 -7.58 15.06
N TYR A 407 -3.72 -7.70 14.17
CA TYR A 407 -3.72 -7.06 12.86
C TYR A 407 -3.60 -5.54 12.94
N LEU A 408 -4.47 -4.88 13.72
CA LEU A 408 -4.43 -3.44 13.90
C LEU A 408 -3.18 -2.98 14.68
N GLY A 409 -2.67 -3.83 15.56
CA GLY A 409 -1.43 -3.61 16.29
C GLY A 409 -0.23 -3.50 15.36
N ALA A 410 -0.09 -4.41 14.41
CA ALA A 410 0.99 -4.40 13.42
C ALA A 410 0.94 -3.15 12.51
N ILE A 411 -0.25 -2.73 12.08
CA ILE A 411 -0.44 -1.49 11.30
C ILE A 411 -0.02 -0.27 12.13
N LYS A 412 -0.49 -0.17 13.38
CA LYS A 412 -0.14 0.96 14.26
C LYS A 412 1.34 1.01 14.57
N GLU A 413 1.99 -0.13 14.77
CA GLU A 413 3.44 -0.22 14.98
C GLU A 413 4.20 0.31 13.76
N SER A 414 3.79 -0.09 12.55
CA SER A 414 4.37 0.41 11.30
C SER A 414 4.17 1.91 11.13
N LEU A 415 2.94 2.42 11.32
CA LEU A 415 2.59 3.83 11.19
C LEU A 415 3.33 4.76 12.16
N ASN A 416 3.59 4.29 13.38
CA ASN A 416 4.20 5.09 14.44
C ASN A 416 5.70 4.86 14.58
N HIS A 417 6.30 4.00 13.74
CA HIS A 417 7.71 3.69 13.84
C HIS A 417 8.56 4.91 13.44
N PRO A 418 9.50 5.37 14.28
CA PRO A 418 10.28 6.59 14.01
C PRO A 418 11.19 6.48 12.78
N ASN A 419 11.47 5.25 12.34
CA ASN A 419 12.27 4.95 11.17
C ASN A 419 11.41 4.36 10.02
N MET A 420 10.11 4.67 9.95
CA MET A 420 9.25 4.26 8.83
C MET A 420 9.80 4.84 7.53
N ALA A 421 9.96 4.00 6.50
CA ALA A 421 10.36 4.43 5.17
C ALA A 421 9.12 4.82 4.35
N PRO A 422 8.94 6.10 3.98
CA PRO A 422 7.81 6.52 3.14
C PRO A 422 8.00 6.05 1.70
N ASP A 423 6.89 5.86 0.99
CA ASP A 423 6.93 5.57 -0.44
C ASP A 423 7.51 6.73 -1.25
N PHE A 424 7.95 6.42 -2.46
CA PHE A 424 8.64 7.36 -3.35
C PHE A 424 7.67 8.37 -3.97
N ARG A 425 7.87 9.65 -3.71
CA ARG A 425 6.91 10.72 -4.06
C ARG A 425 7.59 11.94 -4.69
N ILE A 426 8.06 11.78 -5.92
CA ILE A 426 8.57 12.86 -6.78
C ILE A 426 8.08 12.65 -8.22
N PRO A 427 8.18 13.65 -9.11
CA PRO A 427 7.93 13.45 -10.53
C PRO A 427 8.79 12.32 -11.10
N GLY A 428 8.19 11.48 -11.94
CA GLY A 428 8.86 10.29 -12.48
C GLY A 428 8.87 9.08 -11.56
N ALA A 429 8.24 9.10 -10.38
CA ALA A 429 8.27 7.97 -9.42
C ALA A 429 7.96 6.62 -10.07
N GLN A 430 6.96 6.57 -10.95
CA GLN A 430 6.61 5.37 -11.70
C GLN A 430 7.72 4.92 -12.67
N GLN A 431 8.47 5.85 -13.26
CA GLN A 431 9.59 5.52 -14.15
C GLN A 431 10.78 4.94 -13.38
N TYR A 432 11.14 5.54 -12.23
CA TYR A 432 12.20 5.04 -11.37
C TYR A 432 11.93 3.62 -10.86
N THR A 433 10.79 3.40 -10.24
CA THR A 433 10.51 2.14 -9.53
C THR A 433 9.70 1.14 -10.37
N GLY A 434 8.54 1.52 -10.88
CA GLY A 434 7.66 0.63 -11.63
C GLY A 434 8.17 0.22 -13.00
N VAL A 435 9.09 0.98 -13.60
CA VAL A 435 9.70 0.65 -14.91
C VAL A 435 11.13 0.16 -14.73
N VAL A 436 12.02 0.99 -14.17
CA VAL A 436 13.47 0.69 -14.14
C VAL A 436 13.78 -0.38 -13.10
N LEU A 437 13.44 -0.14 -11.81
CA LEU A 437 13.71 -1.09 -10.74
C LEU A 437 13.03 -2.43 -11.01
N ASP A 438 11.76 -2.43 -11.40
CA ASP A 438 10.99 -3.65 -11.70
C ASP A 438 11.60 -4.46 -12.86
N ARG A 439 12.09 -3.77 -13.91
CA ARG A 439 12.74 -4.43 -15.05
C ARG A 439 14.02 -5.13 -14.65
N GLU A 440 14.93 -4.44 -13.98
CA GLU A 440 16.24 -4.98 -13.65
C GLU A 440 16.14 -6.03 -12.55
N LEU A 441 15.23 -5.86 -11.57
CA LEU A 441 14.89 -6.89 -10.59
C LEU A 441 14.41 -8.18 -11.28
N ALA A 442 13.46 -8.08 -12.22
CA ALA A 442 12.94 -9.25 -12.92
C ALA A 442 14.04 -9.98 -13.72
N ARG A 443 14.95 -9.24 -14.38
CA ARG A 443 16.09 -9.83 -15.10
C ARG A 443 17.07 -10.56 -14.18
N TYR A 444 17.33 -9.96 -13.01
CA TYR A 444 18.16 -10.60 -11.98
C TYR A 444 17.52 -11.88 -11.43
N LEU A 445 16.24 -11.83 -11.08
CA LEU A 445 15.50 -12.99 -10.56
C LEU A 445 15.44 -14.12 -11.59
N ALA A 446 15.31 -13.78 -12.87
CA ALA A 446 15.36 -14.75 -13.99
C ALA A 446 16.78 -15.30 -14.27
N GLY A 447 17.83 -14.75 -13.64
CA GLY A 447 19.21 -15.16 -13.87
C GLY A 447 19.81 -14.66 -15.18
N GLU A 448 19.22 -13.62 -15.81
CA GLU A 448 19.72 -13.03 -17.05
C GLU A 448 20.93 -12.13 -16.82
N ILE A 449 21.02 -11.51 -15.65
CA ILE A 449 22.09 -10.60 -15.25
C ILE A 449 22.50 -10.88 -13.80
N THR A 450 23.68 -10.41 -13.40
CA THR A 450 24.13 -10.46 -12.00
C THR A 450 23.49 -9.32 -11.19
N VAL A 451 23.61 -9.38 -9.87
CA VAL A 451 23.09 -8.31 -8.99
C VAL A 451 23.82 -7.00 -9.23
N GLU A 452 25.15 -7.04 -9.39
CA GLU A 452 25.97 -5.87 -9.68
C GLU A 452 25.52 -5.20 -10.98
N GLN A 453 25.29 -5.98 -12.04
CA GLN A 453 24.79 -5.44 -13.32
C GLN A 453 23.38 -4.84 -13.18
N ALA A 454 22.51 -5.44 -12.34
CA ALA A 454 21.20 -4.88 -12.10
C ALA A 454 21.28 -3.52 -11.40
N LEU A 455 22.09 -3.42 -10.33
CA LEU A 455 22.25 -2.20 -9.56
C LEU A 455 22.94 -1.09 -10.36
N GLU A 456 23.97 -1.40 -11.16
CA GLU A 456 24.59 -0.45 -12.09
C GLU A 456 23.59 0.10 -13.12
N ASN A 457 22.81 -0.78 -13.76
CA ASN A 457 21.79 -0.37 -14.73
C ASN A 457 20.69 0.52 -14.09
N ILE A 458 20.31 0.23 -12.85
CA ILE A 458 19.32 1.05 -12.12
C ILE A 458 19.92 2.41 -11.80
N GLU A 459 21.15 2.46 -11.27
CA GLU A 459 21.83 3.72 -10.92
C GLU A 459 21.94 4.64 -12.15
N GLU A 460 22.45 4.13 -13.27
CA GLU A 460 22.58 4.87 -14.52
C GLU A 460 21.23 5.43 -15.01
N ALA A 461 20.20 4.59 -15.04
CA ALA A 461 18.88 5.02 -15.50
C ALA A 461 18.22 6.03 -14.53
N TRP A 462 18.44 5.88 -13.22
CA TRP A 462 17.91 6.82 -12.23
C TRP A 462 18.61 8.20 -12.32
N GLU A 463 19.91 8.23 -12.62
CA GLU A 463 20.63 9.48 -12.91
C GLU A 463 20.07 10.19 -14.15
N GLU A 464 19.81 9.44 -15.24
CA GLU A 464 19.23 9.99 -16.47
C GLU A 464 17.83 10.58 -16.21
N ILE A 465 16.94 9.84 -15.51
CA ILE A 465 15.60 10.31 -15.17
C ILE A 465 15.68 11.58 -14.30
N THR A 466 16.60 11.60 -13.31
CA THR A 466 16.80 12.76 -12.44
C THR A 466 17.19 14.00 -13.22
N ASP A 467 18.10 13.85 -14.19
CA ASP A 467 18.55 14.97 -15.02
C ASP A 467 17.45 15.43 -15.98
N ASP A 468 16.65 14.52 -16.54
CA ASP A 468 15.52 14.84 -17.43
C ASP A 468 14.43 15.65 -16.74
N PHE A 469 14.12 15.35 -15.48
CA PHE A 469 13.17 16.12 -14.67
C PHE A 469 13.77 17.39 -14.05
N GLY A 470 15.10 17.54 -14.05
CA GLY A 470 15.78 18.65 -13.42
C GLY A 470 16.20 18.36 -11.99
N ARG A 471 17.49 18.05 -11.79
CA ARG A 471 18.06 17.57 -10.52
C ARG A 471 17.80 18.47 -9.30
N GLU A 472 17.87 19.80 -9.47
CA GLU A 472 17.63 20.75 -8.38
C GLU A 472 16.17 20.72 -7.92
N GLU A 473 15.23 20.66 -8.86
CA GLU A 473 13.80 20.57 -8.56
C GLU A 473 13.45 19.21 -7.93
N GLN A 474 14.01 18.13 -8.46
CA GLN A 474 13.85 16.79 -7.86
C GLN A 474 14.39 16.73 -6.42
N ALA A 475 15.55 17.35 -6.15
CA ALA A 475 16.12 17.40 -4.81
C ALA A 475 15.21 18.16 -3.82
N GLU A 476 14.63 19.28 -4.25
CA GLU A 476 13.68 20.05 -3.42
C GLU A 476 12.43 19.22 -3.12
N LEU A 477 11.82 18.63 -4.13
CA LEU A 477 10.60 17.79 -3.97
C LEU A 477 10.90 16.55 -3.13
N TYR A 478 12.06 15.93 -3.30
CA TYR A 478 12.45 14.76 -2.50
C TYR A 478 12.62 15.13 -1.02
N ARG A 479 13.29 16.26 -0.70
CA ARG A 479 13.38 16.76 0.69
C ARG A 479 11.99 16.99 1.28
N LEU A 480 11.10 17.65 0.54
CA LEU A 480 9.72 17.88 0.99
C LEU A 480 8.97 16.57 1.24
N SER A 481 9.18 15.56 0.39
CA SER A 481 8.56 14.24 0.55
C SER A 481 9.11 13.46 1.75
N LEU A 482 10.27 13.83 2.27
CA LEU A 482 10.86 13.27 3.49
C LEU A 482 10.54 14.11 4.74
N GLY A 483 9.72 15.16 4.60
CA GLY A 483 9.36 16.07 5.70
C GLY A 483 10.50 17.04 6.08
N ILE A 484 11.54 17.17 5.23
CA ILE A 484 12.64 18.11 5.46
C ILE A 484 12.17 19.49 4.97
N THR A 485 11.87 20.36 5.92
CA THR A 485 11.56 21.78 5.67
C THR A 485 12.76 22.62 6.13
N ASN A 486 13.29 23.46 5.25
CA ASN A 486 14.36 24.40 5.59
C ASN A 486 13.97 25.42 6.65
#